data_85fce658cc72c6031ced217047326a90
#
_entry.id   85fce658cc72c6031ced217047326a90
#
_cell.length_a   1.000
_cell.length_b   1.000
_cell.length_c   1.000
_cell.angle_alpha   90.00
_cell.angle_beta   90.00
_cell.angle_gamma   90.00
#
_symmetry.space_group_name_H-M   'P 1'
#
loop_
_entity.id
_entity.type
_entity.pdbx_description
1 polymer ?
#
loop_
_entity_poly.entity_id
_entity_poly.type
_entity_poly.pdbx_seq_one_letter_code
_entity_poly.pdbx_strand_id
1 'polypeptide(L)'
;NGVPQADGSVMSLANAAWIWVPLLAIATIAAWSGMNDIASSRASISDQLPVLQRLHLWLLSLLYLATFGSFIGFSAGFAMLAKTQFPDVNILRLAFFGPFIGAIARSVGGAISDKFGGVRVTLINFIFMAIFSALLFLTLPGTGSGNFIAFYAVFMGLFLTAGLGSGSTFQMIAVIFRQITIYRVKMKGGSDEQAQREAVTETAAALGFISAIGAVGGFFIPQAFGMSLNMTGSPVGAMKVFLIFYIVCVLLTWLVYGRRKFSQK
;
A
#
# COMPACT_ATOMS: atom_id res chain seq x y z
N ASN A 1 -20.42 -10.87 23.18
CA ASN A 1 -19.99 -10.26 21.92
C ASN A 1 -19.11 -11.24 21.12
N GLY A 2 -19.71 -12.21 20.44
CA GLY A 2 -19.01 -13.15 19.58
C GLY A 2 -19.71 -13.32 18.24
N VAL A 3 -19.04 -13.98 17.28
CA VAL A 3 -19.61 -14.27 15.95
C VAL A 3 -20.39 -15.57 16.01
N PRO A 4 -21.71 -15.58 15.74
CA PRO A 4 -22.49 -16.80 15.71
C PRO A 4 -21.99 -17.72 14.58
N GLN A 5 -21.80 -19.00 14.92
CA GLN A 5 -21.42 -20.05 13.97
C GLN A 5 -22.68 -20.78 13.46
N ALA A 6 -22.52 -21.48 12.34
CA ALA A 6 -23.62 -22.25 11.74
C ALA A 6 -24.11 -23.43 12.62
N ASP A 7 -23.30 -23.86 13.59
CA ASP A 7 -23.60 -24.89 14.58
C ASP A 7 -24.26 -24.38 15.88
N GLY A 8 -24.62 -23.07 15.91
CA GLY A 8 -25.20 -22.41 17.07
C GLY A 8 -24.20 -22.00 18.15
N SER A 9 -22.91 -22.31 17.98
CA SER A 9 -21.86 -21.81 18.88
C SER A 9 -21.52 -20.35 18.61
N VAL A 10 -20.99 -19.66 19.63
CA VAL A 10 -20.53 -18.28 19.52
C VAL A 10 -19.02 -18.25 19.62
N MET A 11 -18.34 -17.94 18.50
CA MET A 11 -16.89 -17.77 18.51
C MET A 11 -16.53 -16.40 19.06
N SER A 12 -15.83 -16.37 20.19
CA SER A 12 -15.31 -15.12 20.76
C SER A 12 -14.15 -14.59 19.94
N LEU A 13 -14.18 -13.29 19.58
CA LEU A 13 -13.05 -12.61 18.93
C LEU A 13 -11.76 -12.63 19.79
N ALA A 14 -11.91 -12.78 21.11
CA ALA A 14 -10.78 -12.97 22.02
C ALA A 14 -9.94 -14.21 21.69
N ASN A 15 -10.53 -15.26 21.09
CA ASN A 15 -9.78 -16.47 20.71
C ASN A 15 -8.69 -16.18 19.66
N ALA A 16 -8.92 -15.22 18.77
CA ALA A 16 -7.89 -14.77 17.83
C ALA A 16 -6.70 -14.12 18.57
N ALA A 17 -6.97 -13.30 19.58
CA ALA A 17 -5.92 -12.68 20.39
C ALA A 17 -5.09 -13.72 21.17
N TRP A 18 -5.71 -14.77 21.68
CA TRP A 18 -5.00 -15.83 22.41
C TRP A 18 -3.96 -16.57 21.56
N ILE A 19 -4.12 -16.61 20.24
CA ILE A 19 -3.12 -17.19 19.32
C ILE A 19 -1.96 -16.20 19.12
N TRP A 20 -2.28 -14.91 18.89
CA TRP A 20 -1.28 -13.90 18.54
C TRP A 20 -0.45 -13.42 19.73
N VAL A 21 -1.05 -13.31 20.92
CA VAL A 21 -0.33 -12.82 22.13
C VAL A 21 0.89 -13.68 22.48
N PRO A 22 0.79 -15.03 22.57
CA PRO A 22 1.97 -15.86 22.81
C PRO A 22 3.03 -15.76 21.71
N LEU A 23 2.61 -15.72 20.42
CA LEU A 23 3.55 -15.60 19.30
C LEU A 23 4.31 -14.28 19.34
N LEU A 24 3.62 -13.18 19.65
CA LEU A 24 4.25 -11.86 19.80
C LEU A 24 5.19 -11.83 21.02
N ALA A 25 4.80 -12.45 22.14
CA ALA A 25 5.66 -12.55 23.31
C ALA A 25 6.94 -13.32 23.00
N ILE A 26 6.84 -14.48 22.33
CA ILE A 26 8.00 -15.28 21.90
C ILE A 26 8.88 -14.47 20.94
N ALA A 27 8.30 -13.80 19.95
CA ALA A 27 9.04 -12.97 19.01
C ALA A 27 9.76 -11.81 19.71
N THR A 28 9.12 -11.18 20.70
CA THR A 28 9.72 -10.10 21.50
C THR A 28 10.90 -10.61 22.32
N ILE A 29 10.76 -11.74 23.00
CA ILE A 29 11.84 -12.35 23.79
C ILE A 29 13.00 -12.77 22.88
N ALA A 30 12.70 -13.38 21.73
CA ALA A 30 13.71 -13.76 20.75
C ALA A 30 14.46 -12.56 20.19
N ALA A 31 13.76 -11.46 19.88
CA ALA A 31 14.38 -10.22 19.43
C ALA A 31 15.25 -9.60 20.52
N TRP A 32 14.76 -9.56 21.76
CA TRP A 32 15.50 -9.01 22.90
C TRP A 32 16.81 -9.79 23.18
N SER A 33 16.75 -11.11 23.09
CA SER A 33 17.89 -12.00 23.40
C SER A 33 18.86 -12.20 22.23
N GLY A 34 18.39 -12.14 20.99
CA GLY A 34 19.16 -12.49 19.79
C GLY A 34 19.52 -11.34 18.86
N MET A 35 18.90 -10.15 19.02
CA MET A 35 19.18 -9.01 18.15
C MET A 35 20.06 -7.98 18.87
N ASN A 36 21.06 -7.47 18.15
CA ASN A 36 21.93 -6.39 18.62
C ASN A 36 21.59 -5.09 17.88
N ASP A 37 21.65 -3.98 18.61
CA ASP A 37 21.55 -2.65 18.02
C ASP A 37 22.72 -2.37 17.07
N ILE A 38 22.41 -1.96 15.84
CA ILE A 38 23.41 -1.52 14.88
C ILE A 38 23.80 -0.08 15.23
N ALA A 39 24.98 0.10 15.80
CA ALA A 39 25.46 1.41 16.26
C ALA A 39 25.47 2.49 15.17
N SER A 40 25.69 2.09 13.89
CA SER A 40 25.70 2.99 12.74
C SER A 40 24.31 3.46 12.28
N SER A 41 23.23 2.85 12.78
CA SER A 41 21.85 3.23 12.41
C SER A 41 21.16 4.13 13.43
N ARG A 42 21.88 4.65 14.42
CA ARG A 42 21.37 5.61 15.41
C ARG A 42 21.33 7.02 14.83
N ALA A 43 20.37 7.29 13.94
CA ALA A 43 20.08 8.64 13.49
C ALA A 43 19.14 9.33 14.48
N SER A 44 19.48 10.57 14.90
CA SER A 44 18.59 11.40 15.72
C SER A 44 17.32 11.77 14.92
N ILE A 45 16.21 12.00 15.60
CA ILE A 45 14.98 12.51 14.97
C ILE A 45 15.27 13.83 14.26
N SER A 46 16.10 14.72 14.87
CA SER A 46 16.51 15.99 14.27
C SER A 46 17.23 15.82 12.91
N ASP A 47 17.98 14.73 12.73
CA ASP A 47 18.70 14.46 11.48
C ASP A 47 17.77 13.94 10.37
N GLN A 48 16.60 13.43 10.75
CA GLN A 48 15.61 12.88 9.82
C GLN A 48 14.57 13.94 9.38
N LEU A 49 14.24 14.92 10.21
CA LEU A 49 13.24 15.96 9.93
C LEU A 49 13.49 16.76 8.63
N PRO A 50 14.74 17.07 8.21
CA PRO A 50 14.98 17.81 6.97
C PRO A 50 14.40 17.15 5.71
N VAL A 51 14.14 15.84 5.74
CA VAL A 51 13.52 15.13 4.61
C VAL A 51 12.09 15.63 4.33
N LEU A 52 11.38 16.14 5.35
CA LEU A 52 10.02 16.69 5.23
C LEU A 52 9.97 17.93 4.32
N GLN A 53 11.08 18.63 4.15
CA GLN A 53 11.19 19.78 3.25
C GLN A 53 11.35 19.38 1.78
N ARG A 54 11.49 18.07 1.49
CA ARG A 54 11.67 17.58 0.12
C ARG A 54 10.33 17.41 -0.57
N LEU A 55 10.12 18.11 -1.69
CA LEU A 55 8.92 17.95 -2.51
C LEU A 55 8.70 16.49 -2.92
N HIS A 56 9.78 15.77 -3.26
CA HIS A 56 9.69 14.37 -3.64
C HIS A 56 9.14 13.46 -2.53
N LEU A 57 9.30 13.84 -1.25
CA LEU A 57 8.70 13.08 -0.16
C LEU A 57 7.18 13.09 -0.28
N TRP A 58 6.57 14.25 -0.47
CA TRP A 58 5.11 14.39 -0.56
C TRP A 58 4.53 13.75 -1.82
N LEU A 59 5.21 13.90 -2.95
CA LEU A 59 4.81 13.27 -4.20
C LEU A 59 4.84 11.73 -4.11
N LEU A 60 5.93 11.19 -3.55
CA LEU A 60 6.06 9.73 -3.35
C LEU A 60 5.14 9.21 -2.25
N SER A 61 4.85 10.00 -1.22
CA SER A 61 3.83 9.67 -0.22
C SER A 61 2.45 9.49 -0.83
N LEU A 62 2.08 10.38 -1.76
CA LEU A 62 0.81 10.28 -2.49
C LEU A 62 0.75 8.99 -3.31
N LEU A 63 1.82 8.67 -4.04
CA LEU A 63 1.91 7.43 -4.82
C LEU A 63 1.89 6.18 -3.92
N TYR A 64 2.56 6.24 -2.78
CA TYR A 64 2.57 5.12 -1.84
C TYR A 64 1.23 4.96 -1.10
N LEU A 65 0.55 6.06 -0.81
CA LEU A 65 -0.82 6.06 -0.32
C LEU A 65 -1.76 5.37 -1.33
N ALA A 66 -1.59 5.64 -2.62
CA ALA A 66 -2.40 5.03 -3.67
C ALA A 66 -2.15 3.51 -3.83
N THR A 67 -0.95 3.00 -3.56
CA THR A 67 -0.63 1.57 -3.66
C THR A 67 -0.76 0.85 -2.31
N PHE A 68 0.09 1.18 -1.36
CA PHE A 68 0.11 0.56 -0.04
C PHE A 68 -1.12 0.91 0.79
N GLY A 69 -1.55 2.18 0.74
CA GLY A 69 -2.78 2.62 1.39
C GLY A 69 -4.01 1.89 0.85
N SER A 70 -4.08 1.66 -0.47
CA SER A 70 -5.15 0.87 -1.08
C SER A 70 -5.09 -0.59 -0.66
N PHE A 71 -3.91 -1.18 -0.59
CA PHE A 71 -3.76 -2.56 -0.13
C PHE A 71 -4.29 -2.75 1.30
N ILE A 72 -3.88 -1.88 2.24
CA ILE A 72 -4.35 -1.94 3.63
C ILE A 72 -5.85 -1.60 3.70
N GLY A 73 -6.27 -0.55 3.01
CA GLY A 73 -7.64 -0.07 3.05
C GLY A 73 -8.64 -1.06 2.46
N PHE A 74 -8.30 -1.71 1.34
CA PHE A 74 -9.12 -2.79 0.80
C PHE A 74 -9.14 -3.99 1.73
N SER A 75 -8.00 -4.34 2.35
CA SER A 75 -7.94 -5.43 3.33
C SER A 75 -8.91 -5.20 4.50
N ALA A 76 -9.01 -3.97 4.97
CA ALA A 76 -9.91 -3.60 6.05
C ALA A 76 -11.40 -3.46 5.61
N GLY A 77 -11.63 -2.96 4.38
CA GLY A 77 -12.98 -2.60 3.91
C GLY A 77 -13.69 -3.67 3.06
N PHE A 78 -12.94 -4.60 2.45
CA PHE A 78 -13.50 -5.54 1.47
C PHE A 78 -14.64 -6.41 2.01
N ALA A 79 -14.48 -7.00 3.18
CA ALA A 79 -15.49 -7.88 3.76
C ALA A 79 -16.81 -7.16 4.02
N MET A 80 -16.75 -5.93 4.52
CA MET A 80 -17.92 -5.08 4.75
C MET A 80 -18.59 -4.71 3.42
N LEU A 81 -17.80 -4.26 2.45
CA LEU A 81 -18.31 -3.88 1.13
C LEU A 81 -18.98 -5.05 0.43
N ALA A 82 -18.34 -6.21 0.39
CA ALA A 82 -18.86 -7.39 -0.27
C ALA A 82 -20.15 -7.89 0.41
N LYS A 83 -20.21 -7.86 1.76
CA LYS A 83 -21.42 -8.25 2.50
C LYS A 83 -22.59 -7.30 2.25
N THR A 84 -22.35 -6.00 2.08
CA THR A 84 -23.42 -5.02 1.80
C THR A 84 -23.94 -5.12 0.39
N GLN A 85 -23.08 -5.47 -0.58
CA GLN A 85 -23.47 -5.57 -2.00
C GLN A 85 -24.01 -6.95 -2.38
N PHE A 86 -23.60 -8.00 -1.67
CA PHE A 86 -23.96 -9.41 -1.92
C PHE A 86 -24.28 -10.11 -0.59
N PRO A 87 -25.44 -9.78 0.03
CA PRO A 87 -25.80 -10.28 1.37
C PRO A 87 -25.95 -11.80 1.45
N ASP A 88 -26.33 -12.44 0.33
CA ASP A 88 -26.55 -13.88 0.25
C ASP A 88 -25.26 -14.71 0.20
N VAL A 89 -24.10 -14.05 0.03
CA VAL A 89 -22.81 -14.72 -0.09
C VAL A 89 -22.10 -14.76 1.26
N ASN A 90 -21.59 -15.94 1.65
CA ASN A 90 -20.75 -16.07 2.84
C ASN A 90 -19.34 -15.58 2.55
N ILE A 91 -19.18 -14.25 2.53
CA ILE A 91 -17.92 -13.57 2.19
C ILE A 91 -16.79 -13.84 3.20
N LEU A 92 -17.11 -14.17 4.46
CA LEU A 92 -16.08 -14.35 5.51
C LEU A 92 -15.09 -15.46 5.17
N ARG A 93 -15.54 -16.50 4.44
CA ARG A 93 -14.66 -17.59 3.98
C ARG A 93 -13.73 -17.19 2.83
N LEU A 94 -14.06 -16.13 2.12
CA LEU A 94 -13.35 -15.69 0.90
C LEU A 94 -12.54 -14.41 1.14
N ALA A 95 -12.84 -13.66 2.20
CA ALA A 95 -12.27 -12.34 2.43
C ALA A 95 -10.75 -12.35 2.65
N PHE A 96 -10.17 -13.43 3.17
CA PHE A 96 -8.74 -13.52 3.44
C PHE A 96 -7.88 -13.64 2.16
N PHE A 97 -8.46 -14.14 1.05
CA PHE A 97 -7.69 -14.33 -0.20
C PHE A 97 -7.17 -13.01 -0.77
N GLY A 98 -7.92 -11.92 -0.64
CA GLY A 98 -7.49 -10.61 -1.11
C GLY A 98 -6.19 -10.15 -0.47
N PRO A 99 -6.16 -9.98 0.87
CA PRO A 99 -4.92 -9.64 1.59
C PRO A 99 -3.78 -10.63 1.35
N PHE A 100 -4.08 -11.93 1.24
CA PHE A 100 -3.08 -12.97 0.98
C PHE A 100 -2.42 -12.80 -0.40
N ILE A 101 -3.22 -12.64 -1.46
CA ILE A 101 -2.72 -12.37 -2.81
C ILE A 101 -1.90 -11.10 -2.84
N GLY A 102 -2.39 -10.02 -2.22
CA GLY A 102 -1.68 -8.75 -2.18
C GLY A 102 -0.36 -8.81 -1.41
N ALA A 103 -0.29 -9.58 -0.33
CA ALA A 103 0.95 -9.77 0.44
C ALA A 103 2.03 -10.48 -0.38
N ILE A 104 1.67 -11.56 -1.10
CA ILE A 104 2.59 -12.24 -2.02
C ILE A 104 2.99 -11.31 -3.16
N ALA A 105 2.02 -10.64 -3.76
CA ALA A 105 2.23 -9.72 -4.88
C ALA A 105 3.19 -8.57 -4.52
N ARG A 106 3.19 -8.11 -3.28
CA ARG A 106 4.09 -7.06 -2.80
C ARG A 106 5.56 -7.46 -2.95
N SER A 107 5.92 -8.66 -2.53
CA SER A 107 7.30 -9.18 -2.68
C SER A 107 7.69 -9.35 -4.15
N VAL A 108 6.77 -9.87 -4.96
CA VAL A 108 6.96 -10.01 -6.40
C VAL A 108 7.12 -8.64 -7.08
N GLY A 109 6.31 -7.65 -6.70
CA GLY A 109 6.39 -6.28 -7.23
C GLY A 109 7.74 -5.62 -6.98
N GLY A 110 8.33 -5.81 -5.80
CA GLY A 110 9.70 -5.37 -5.49
C GLY A 110 10.72 -6.02 -6.41
N ALA A 111 10.72 -7.35 -6.51
CA ALA A 111 11.65 -8.10 -7.35
C ALA A 111 11.55 -7.76 -8.86
N ILE A 112 10.33 -7.56 -9.36
CA ILE A 112 10.12 -7.09 -10.74
C ILE A 112 10.68 -5.69 -10.92
N SER A 113 10.53 -4.82 -9.93
CA SER A 113 11.02 -3.44 -9.98
C SER A 113 12.53 -3.34 -9.94
N ASP A 114 13.20 -4.25 -9.24
CA ASP A 114 14.66 -4.35 -9.26
C ASP A 114 15.19 -4.68 -10.67
N LYS A 115 14.45 -5.49 -11.42
CA LYS A 115 14.84 -5.91 -12.77
C LYS A 115 14.47 -4.91 -13.87
N PHE A 116 13.25 -4.34 -13.81
CA PHE A 116 12.69 -3.51 -14.90
C PHE A 116 12.63 -2.01 -14.55
N GLY A 117 12.98 -1.65 -13.32
CA GLY A 117 12.95 -0.27 -12.81
C GLY A 117 11.62 0.12 -12.18
N GLY A 118 11.68 0.61 -10.93
CA GLY A 118 10.51 0.94 -10.12
C GLY A 118 9.53 1.90 -10.80
N VAL A 119 10.03 2.94 -11.47
CA VAL A 119 9.16 3.94 -12.15
C VAL A 119 8.29 3.31 -13.23
N ARG A 120 8.86 2.45 -14.07
CA ARG A 120 8.12 1.80 -15.16
C ARG A 120 7.07 0.83 -14.62
N VAL A 121 7.50 -0.01 -13.67
CA VAL A 121 6.60 -1.00 -13.04
C VAL A 121 5.46 -0.31 -12.32
N THR A 122 5.74 0.74 -11.54
CA THR A 122 4.73 1.51 -10.82
C THR A 122 3.76 2.22 -11.78
N LEU A 123 4.25 2.79 -12.89
CA LEU A 123 3.38 3.43 -13.90
C LEU A 123 2.40 2.43 -14.53
N ILE A 124 2.90 1.29 -14.99
CA ILE A 124 2.08 0.21 -15.57
C ILE A 124 1.08 -0.29 -14.53
N ASN A 125 1.53 -0.46 -13.30
CA ASN A 125 0.68 -0.92 -12.21
C ASN A 125 -0.48 0.03 -11.91
N PHE A 126 -0.25 1.36 -11.90
CA PHE A 126 -1.35 2.34 -11.73
C PHE A 126 -2.37 2.28 -12.87
N ILE A 127 -1.93 2.01 -14.11
CA ILE A 127 -2.85 1.80 -15.23
C ILE A 127 -3.74 0.59 -14.96
N PHE A 128 -3.18 -0.53 -14.50
CA PHE A 128 -3.98 -1.71 -14.14
C PHE A 128 -4.92 -1.44 -12.95
N MET A 129 -4.48 -0.71 -11.93
CA MET A 129 -5.35 -0.32 -10.81
C MET A 129 -6.53 0.52 -11.29
N ALA A 130 -6.30 1.47 -12.21
CA ALA A 130 -7.37 2.26 -12.81
C ALA A 130 -8.34 1.39 -13.64
N ILE A 131 -7.82 0.45 -14.44
CA ILE A 131 -8.63 -0.49 -15.23
C ILE A 131 -9.49 -1.36 -14.30
N PHE A 132 -8.91 -2.02 -13.29
CA PHE A 132 -9.68 -2.85 -12.37
C PHE A 132 -10.70 -2.03 -11.57
N SER A 133 -10.35 -0.81 -11.16
CA SER A 133 -11.29 0.09 -10.51
C SER A 133 -12.46 0.48 -11.42
N ALA A 134 -12.21 0.68 -12.71
CA ALA A 134 -13.27 0.93 -13.70
C ALA A 134 -14.14 -0.32 -13.94
N LEU A 135 -13.53 -1.49 -14.04
CA LEU A 135 -14.25 -2.75 -14.23
C LEU A 135 -15.20 -3.09 -13.08
N LEU A 136 -14.90 -2.62 -11.85
CA LEU A 136 -15.82 -2.83 -10.72
C LEU A 136 -17.22 -2.26 -10.96
N PHE A 137 -17.33 -1.12 -11.69
CA PHE A 137 -18.65 -0.55 -12.00
C PHE A 137 -19.52 -1.49 -12.83
N LEU A 138 -18.91 -2.38 -13.64
CA LEU A 138 -19.62 -3.35 -14.48
C LEU A 138 -20.08 -4.57 -13.69
N THR A 139 -19.60 -4.75 -12.46
CA THR A 139 -19.86 -5.95 -11.65
C THR A 139 -20.78 -5.69 -10.47
N LEU A 140 -20.92 -4.44 -10.03
CA LEU A 140 -21.74 -4.06 -8.89
C LEU A 140 -23.24 -4.14 -9.18
N PRO A 141 -24.07 -4.52 -8.18
CA PRO A 141 -25.51 -4.35 -8.26
C PRO A 141 -25.89 -2.89 -8.50
N GLY A 142 -26.86 -2.66 -9.37
CA GLY A 142 -27.36 -1.30 -9.65
C GLY A 142 -26.58 -0.50 -10.70
N THR A 143 -25.34 -0.83 -10.99
CA THR A 143 -24.55 -0.19 -12.08
C THR A 143 -24.09 -1.16 -13.14
N GLY A 144 -24.03 -2.43 -12.83
CA GLY A 144 -23.55 -3.48 -13.74
C GLY A 144 -24.35 -4.77 -13.60
N SER A 145 -23.68 -5.91 -13.83
CA SER A 145 -24.29 -7.23 -13.88
C SER A 145 -24.83 -7.74 -12.53
N GLY A 146 -24.36 -7.18 -11.40
CA GLY A 146 -24.65 -7.71 -10.07
C GLY A 146 -24.10 -9.11 -9.83
N ASN A 147 -23.10 -9.53 -10.61
CA ASN A 147 -22.54 -10.87 -10.52
C ASN A 147 -21.40 -10.90 -9.49
N PHE A 148 -21.61 -11.67 -8.40
CA PHE A 148 -20.61 -11.80 -7.34
C PHE A 148 -19.27 -12.37 -7.83
N ILE A 149 -19.28 -13.36 -8.69
CA ILE A 149 -18.03 -14.01 -9.18
C ILE A 149 -17.20 -12.99 -9.96
N ALA A 150 -17.84 -12.22 -10.84
CA ALA A 150 -17.17 -11.16 -11.59
C ALA A 150 -16.64 -10.06 -10.66
N PHE A 151 -17.45 -9.60 -9.70
CA PHE A 151 -17.03 -8.65 -8.68
C PHE A 151 -15.82 -9.15 -7.90
N TYR A 152 -15.87 -10.38 -7.41
CA TYR A 152 -14.80 -10.99 -6.64
C TYR A 152 -13.50 -11.08 -7.46
N ALA A 153 -13.57 -11.58 -8.68
CA ALA A 153 -12.41 -11.71 -9.56
C ALA A 153 -11.75 -10.35 -9.85
N VAL A 154 -12.54 -9.32 -10.17
CA VAL A 154 -12.05 -7.96 -10.42
C VAL A 154 -11.42 -7.36 -9.14
N PHE A 155 -12.05 -7.60 -7.98
CA PHE A 155 -11.52 -7.11 -6.71
C PHE A 155 -10.21 -7.83 -6.30
N MET A 156 -10.08 -9.13 -6.60
CA MET A 156 -8.81 -9.87 -6.45
C MET A 156 -7.72 -9.28 -7.36
N GLY A 157 -8.08 -8.84 -8.57
CA GLY A 157 -7.18 -8.07 -9.46
C GLY A 157 -6.72 -6.75 -8.84
N LEU A 158 -7.61 -6.04 -8.13
CA LEU A 158 -7.23 -4.83 -7.37
C LEU A 158 -6.27 -5.16 -6.22
N PHE A 159 -6.50 -6.24 -5.46
CA PHE A 159 -5.57 -6.67 -4.43
C PHE A 159 -4.20 -7.03 -5.00
N LEU A 160 -4.18 -7.77 -6.10
CA LEU A 160 -2.95 -8.14 -6.81
C LEU A 160 -2.17 -6.87 -7.20
N THR A 161 -2.83 -5.93 -7.87
CA THR A 161 -2.18 -4.71 -8.34
C THR A 161 -1.82 -3.75 -7.20
N ALA A 162 -2.64 -3.62 -6.17
CA ALA A 162 -2.30 -2.84 -4.98
C ALA A 162 -1.07 -3.42 -4.25
N GLY A 163 -0.98 -4.75 -4.16
CA GLY A 163 0.19 -5.45 -3.64
C GLY A 163 1.43 -5.23 -4.50
N LEU A 164 1.38 -5.56 -5.80
CA LEU A 164 2.49 -5.31 -6.74
C LEU A 164 2.95 -3.85 -6.71
N GLY A 165 1.99 -2.92 -6.73
CA GLY A 165 2.23 -1.50 -6.66
C GLY A 165 2.92 -1.07 -5.37
N SER A 166 2.54 -1.64 -4.23
CA SER A 166 3.17 -1.30 -2.96
C SER A 166 4.65 -1.71 -2.93
N GLY A 167 4.99 -2.88 -3.48
CA GLY A 167 6.38 -3.33 -3.62
C GLY A 167 7.17 -2.49 -4.60
N SER A 168 6.61 -2.21 -5.78
CA SER A 168 7.27 -1.41 -6.82
C SER A 168 7.49 0.04 -6.42
N THR A 169 6.51 0.67 -5.77
CA THR A 169 6.62 2.05 -5.30
C THR A 169 7.64 2.16 -4.16
N PHE A 170 7.68 1.19 -3.26
CA PHE A 170 8.67 1.15 -2.18
C PHE A 170 10.10 1.11 -2.72
N GLN A 171 10.37 0.24 -3.69
CA GLN A 171 11.64 0.18 -4.40
C GLN A 171 11.96 1.50 -5.13
N MET A 172 10.97 2.08 -5.83
CA MET A 172 11.09 3.36 -6.50
C MET A 172 11.50 4.50 -5.55
N ILE A 173 10.91 4.55 -4.34
CA ILE A 173 11.24 5.53 -3.30
C ILE A 173 12.71 5.43 -2.91
N ALA A 174 13.17 4.21 -2.61
CA ALA A 174 14.56 3.96 -2.18
C ALA A 174 15.57 4.43 -3.24
N VAL A 175 15.34 4.09 -4.50
CA VAL A 175 16.23 4.46 -5.61
C VAL A 175 16.23 5.98 -5.85
N ILE A 176 15.06 6.61 -5.89
CA ILE A 176 14.94 8.04 -6.16
C ILE A 176 15.60 8.87 -5.06
N PHE A 177 15.31 8.59 -3.79
CA PHE A 177 15.90 9.34 -2.68
C PHE A 177 17.42 9.18 -2.63
N ARG A 178 17.91 7.95 -2.81
CA ARG A 178 19.36 7.70 -2.88
C ARG A 178 20.03 8.52 -3.98
N GLN A 179 19.48 8.52 -5.19
CA GLN A 179 20.04 9.25 -6.32
C GLN A 179 20.01 10.77 -6.12
N ILE A 180 18.87 11.31 -5.66
CA ILE A 180 18.72 12.75 -5.42
C ILE A 180 19.70 13.22 -4.34
N THR A 181 19.88 12.47 -3.27
CA THR A 181 20.77 12.85 -2.18
C THR A 181 22.23 12.79 -2.62
N ILE A 182 22.65 11.73 -3.31
CA ILE A 182 24.01 11.63 -3.85
C ILE A 182 24.30 12.82 -4.79
N TYR A 183 23.39 13.09 -5.72
CA TYR A 183 23.55 14.21 -6.65
C TYR A 183 23.70 15.55 -5.92
N ARG A 184 22.83 15.79 -4.93
CA ARG A 184 22.84 17.03 -4.16
C ARG A 184 24.14 17.23 -3.39
N VAL A 185 24.66 16.20 -2.72
CA VAL A 185 25.88 16.28 -1.92
C VAL A 185 27.09 16.54 -2.83
N LYS A 186 27.16 15.84 -3.97
CA LYS A 186 28.22 16.06 -4.96
C LYS A 186 28.21 17.47 -5.54
N MET A 187 27.04 18.01 -5.85
CA MET A 187 26.90 19.39 -6.35
C MET A 187 27.35 20.44 -5.32
N LYS A 188 27.35 20.12 -4.02
CA LYS A 188 27.87 20.97 -2.96
C LYS A 188 29.36 20.76 -2.68
N GLY A 189 30.05 19.95 -3.46
CA GLY A 189 31.48 19.65 -3.30
C GLY A 189 31.78 18.59 -2.24
N GLY A 190 30.78 17.83 -1.78
CA GLY A 190 30.97 16.74 -0.82
C GLY A 190 31.68 15.53 -1.43
N SER A 191 32.39 14.77 -0.59
CA SER A 191 33.06 13.55 -1.00
C SER A 191 32.08 12.42 -1.35
N ASP A 192 32.54 11.42 -2.10
CA ASP A 192 31.71 10.23 -2.44
C ASP A 192 31.26 9.48 -1.19
N GLU A 193 32.14 9.37 -0.20
CA GLU A 193 31.82 8.71 1.06
C GLU A 193 30.74 9.46 1.86
N GLN A 194 30.85 10.79 1.93
CA GLN A 194 29.84 11.65 2.55
C GLN A 194 28.50 11.51 1.81
N ALA A 195 28.49 11.53 0.48
CA ALA A 195 27.30 11.39 -0.33
C ALA A 195 26.56 10.06 -0.07
N GLN A 196 27.32 8.96 0.05
CA GLN A 196 26.74 7.65 0.36
C GLN A 196 26.15 7.59 1.79
N ARG A 197 26.85 8.12 2.79
CA ARG A 197 26.36 8.17 4.18
C ARG A 197 25.07 8.97 4.29
N GLU A 198 25.05 10.19 3.74
CA GLU A 198 23.83 11.03 3.75
C GLU A 198 22.68 10.37 2.98
N ALA A 199 22.97 9.72 1.85
CA ALA A 199 21.96 9.03 1.07
C ALA A 199 21.31 7.87 1.84
N VAL A 200 22.05 7.10 2.61
CA VAL A 200 21.51 6.02 3.45
C VAL A 200 20.57 6.59 4.50
N THR A 201 21.00 7.62 5.23
CA THR A 201 20.21 8.24 6.30
C THR A 201 18.93 8.89 5.76
N GLU A 202 19.05 9.72 4.70
CA GLU A 202 17.89 10.42 4.12
C GLU A 202 16.90 9.46 3.45
N THR A 203 17.40 8.39 2.80
CA THR A 203 16.54 7.36 2.21
C THR A 203 15.78 6.57 3.29
N ALA A 204 16.44 6.20 4.38
CA ALA A 204 15.80 5.50 5.48
C ALA A 204 14.71 6.37 6.13
N ALA A 205 14.99 7.66 6.38
CA ALA A 205 14.02 8.61 6.88
C ALA A 205 12.82 8.77 5.93
N ALA A 206 13.09 8.94 4.63
CA ALA A 206 12.05 9.05 3.62
C ALA A 206 11.14 7.82 3.59
N LEU A 207 11.70 6.61 3.60
CA LEU A 207 10.94 5.36 3.63
C LEU A 207 10.05 5.28 4.87
N GLY A 208 10.55 5.70 6.05
CA GLY A 208 9.79 5.74 7.29
C GLY A 208 8.58 6.67 7.20
N PHE A 209 8.81 7.95 6.85
CA PHE A 209 7.73 8.96 6.75
C PHE A 209 6.72 8.61 5.66
N ILE A 210 7.17 8.20 4.47
CA ILE A 210 6.30 7.82 3.37
C ILE A 210 5.45 6.60 3.74
N SER A 211 6.03 5.63 4.46
CA SER A 211 5.30 4.44 4.91
C SER A 211 4.24 4.79 5.95
N ALA A 212 4.54 5.69 6.88
CA ALA A 212 3.58 6.17 7.85
C ALA A 212 2.39 6.88 7.18
N ILE A 213 2.67 7.80 6.23
CA ILE A 213 1.62 8.48 5.44
C ILE A 213 0.82 7.47 4.61
N GLY A 214 1.50 6.52 3.96
CA GLY A 214 0.84 5.48 3.17
C GLY A 214 -0.12 4.61 3.99
N ALA A 215 0.24 4.28 5.23
CA ALA A 215 -0.59 3.46 6.11
C ALA A 215 -1.93 4.11 6.48
N VAL A 216 -2.04 5.45 6.41
CA VAL A 216 -3.27 6.19 6.68
C VAL A 216 -4.40 5.81 5.71
N GLY A 217 -4.08 5.25 4.54
CA GLY A 217 -5.06 4.67 3.62
C GLY A 217 -5.92 3.57 4.25
N GLY A 218 -5.38 2.85 5.24
CA GLY A 218 -6.13 1.86 6.03
C GLY A 218 -7.33 2.44 6.78
N PHE A 219 -7.28 3.73 7.10
CA PHE A 219 -8.40 4.47 7.67
C PHE A 219 -9.31 5.09 6.60
N PHE A 220 -8.73 5.79 5.63
CA PHE A 220 -9.53 6.57 4.66
C PHE A 220 -10.37 5.72 3.71
N ILE A 221 -9.89 4.56 3.28
CA ILE A 221 -10.61 3.75 2.29
C ILE A 221 -11.88 3.10 2.88
N PRO A 222 -11.84 2.41 4.04
CA PRO A 222 -13.07 1.94 4.69
C PRO A 222 -14.03 3.08 5.02
N GLN A 223 -13.50 4.22 5.47
CA GLN A 223 -14.30 5.40 5.76
C GLN A 223 -15.01 5.94 4.50
N ALA A 224 -14.31 6.01 3.37
CA ALA A 224 -14.91 6.45 2.11
C ALA A 224 -16.02 5.49 1.64
N PHE A 225 -15.84 4.18 1.78
CA PHE A 225 -16.90 3.21 1.52
C PHE A 225 -18.10 3.41 2.46
N GLY A 226 -17.84 3.55 3.76
CA GLY A 226 -18.90 3.80 4.76
C GLY A 226 -19.69 5.08 4.47
N MET A 227 -19.00 6.18 4.18
CA MET A 227 -19.65 7.45 3.82
C MET A 227 -20.47 7.33 2.53
N SER A 228 -19.92 6.70 1.48
CA SER A 228 -20.63 6.51 0.21
C SER A 228 -21.91 5.68 0.41
N LEU A 229 -21.83 4.58 1.17
CA LEU A 229 -22.97 3.73 1.50
C LEU A 229 -24.04 4.50 2.32
N ASN A 230 -23.62 5.27 3.33
CA ASN A 230 -24.53 6.04 4.16
C ASN A 230 -25.25 7.17 3.39
N MET A 231 -24.55 7.82 2.45
CA MET A 231 -25.11 8.95 1.69
C MET A 231 -25.97 8.52 0.50
N THR A 232 -25.60 7.44 -0.18
CA THR A 232 -26.20 7.06 -1.47
C THR A 232 -26.73 5.62 -1.51
N GLY A 233 -26.54 4.83 -0.46
CA GLY A 233 -26.83 3.39 -0.46
C GLY A 233 -25.89 2.56 -1.33
N SER A 234 -24.88 3.18 -1.97
CA SER A 234 -24.01 2.54 -2.94
C SER A 234 -22.54 2.90 -2.73
N PRO A 235 -21.59 1.98 -2.95
CA PRO A 235 -20.16 2.26 -2.86
C PRO A 235 -19.59 3.01 -4.10
N VAL A 236 -20.43 3.26 -5.09
CA VAL A 236 -20.04 3.83 -6.40
C VAL A 236 -19.37 5.19 -6.24
N GLY A 237 -19.82 6.02 -5.30
CA GLY A 237 -19.21 7.32 -5.04
C GLY A 237 -17.74 7.20 -4.61
N ALA A 238 -17.45 6.34 -3.65
CA ALA A 238 -16.08 6.08 -3.21
C ALA A 238 -15.21 5.49 -4.33
N MET A 239 -15.75 4.56 -5.12
CA MET A 239 -15.01 3.95 -6.23
C MET A 239 -14.68 4.94 -7.33
N LYS A 240 -15.54 5.91 -7.63
CA LYS A 240 -15.25 7.02 -8.56
C LYS A 240 -14.06 7.84 -8.06
N VAL A 241 -14.01 8.16 -6.79
CA VAL A 241 -12.89 8.90 -6.19
C VAL A 241 -11.59 8.10 -6.32
N PHE A 242 -11.60 6.79 -6.04
CA PHE A 242 -10.41 5.95 -6.19
C PHE A 242 -9.95 5.85 -7.64
N LEU A 243 -10.87 5.69 -8.60
CA LEU A 243 -10.53 5.68 -10.03
C LEU A 243 -9.83 6.98 -10.45
N ILE A 244 -10.42 8.13 -10.09
CA ILE A 244 -9.82 9.43 -10.37
C ILE A 244 -8.44 9.55 -9.72
N PHE A 245 -8.30 9.10 -8.48
CA PHE A 245 -7.04 9.13 -7.76
C PHE A 245 -5.96 8.28 -8.46
N TYR A 246 -6.29 7.08 -8.94
CA TYR A 246 -5.32 6.27 -9.69
C TYR A 246 -4.94 6.90 -11.03
N ILE A 247 -5.88 7.54 -11.74
CA ILE A 247 -5.58 8.29 -12.97
C ILE A 247 -4.62 9.45 -12.67
N VAL A 248 -4.85 10.19 -11.59
CA VAL A 248 -3.93 11.25 -11.15
C VAL A 248 -2.55 10.68 -10.84
N CYS A 249 -2.46 9.50 -10.20
CA CYS A 249 -1.19 8.84 -9.93
C CYS A 249 -0.47 8.38 -11.20
N VAL A 250 -1.20 7.92 -12.24
CA VAL A 250 -0.62 7.65 -13.57
C VAL A 250 0.03 8.90 -14.13
N LEU A 251 -0.73 10.00 -14.18
CA LEU A 251 -0.26 11.28 -14.73
C LEU A 251 0.95 11.81 -13.96
N LEU A 252 0.89 11.79 -12.63
CA LEU A 252 1.96 12.24 -11.76
C LEU A 252 3.23 11.40 -11.96
N THR A 253 3.10 10.09 -11.97
CA THR A 253 4.24 9.18 -12.17
C THR A 253 4.87 9.42 -13.56
N TRP A 254 4.06 9.56 -14.60
CA TRP A 254 4.54 9.79 -15.96
C TRP A 254 5.21 11.15 -16.12
N LEU A 255 4.58 12.23 -15.63
CA LEU A 255 5.08 13.60 -15.81
C LEU A 255 6.34 13.87 -14.98
N VAL A 256 6.38 13.42 -13.74
CA VAL A 256 7.48 13.73 -12.81
C VAL A 256 8.65 12.77 -12.95
N TYR A 257 8.36 11.48 -13.06
CA TYR A 257 9.38 10.43 -12.99
C TYR A 257 9.60 9.72 -14.33
N GLY A 258 8.58 9.60 -15.19
CA GLY A 258 8.69 8.90 -16.47
C GLY A 258 9.46 9.69 -17.54
N ARG A 259 9.33 11.02 -17.57
CA ARG A 259 10.03 11.90 -18.53
C ARG A 259 11.48 12.19 -18.16
N ARG A 260 11.77 12.25 -16.88
CA ARG A 260 13.16 12.33 -16.42
C ARG A 260 13.75 10.95 -16.58
N LYS A 261 14.81 10.82 -17.40
CA LYS A 261 15.70 9.67 -17.36
C LYS A 261 16.39 9.69 -15.97
N PHE A 262 15.68 9.25 -14.94
CA PHE A 262 16.32 8.71 -13.76
C PHE A 262 17.01 7.44 -14.25
N SER A 263 18.19 7.67 -14.86
CA SER A 263 18.96 6.67 -15.56
C SER A 263 19.25 5.55 -14.59
N GLN A 264 18.73 4.40 -14.92
CA GLN A 264 19.30 3.14 -14.52
C GLN A 264 20.72 3.07 -15.08
N LYS A 265 21.71 3.37 -14.29
CA LYS A 265 23.08 2.85 -14.37
C LYS A 265 23.58 2.61 -12.96
#